data_95fd821675a27b9b4c49f27b1b8f7de1
#
_entry.id   95fd821675a27b9b4c49f27b1b8f7de1
#
_cell.length_a   1.000
_cell.length_b   1.000
_cell.length_c   1.000
_cell.angle_alpha   90.00
_cell.angle_beta   90.00
_cell.angle_gamma   90.00
#
_symmetry.space_group_name_H-M   'P 1'
#
loop_
_entity.id
_entity.type
_entity.pdbx_description
1 polymer ?
#
loop_
_entity_poly.entity_id
_entity_poly.type
_entity_poly.pdbx_seq_one_letter_code
_entity_poly.pdbx_strand_id
1 'polypeptide(L)'
;MAQPLPLPALHASHAGTWLRDANGPIRGVSKGEAIMAAADTPLLMLNAPLVASRLGYPDLSGLDLLELFAFIHPARFMVPTPKGLAHALNLAEPVTDDEVPALLQMAAGVLLETCESSDWAERDGAWSTLQSLVKLRWPWAQVCVPHIQRPERAEKWLFSKLPEWEESPDRPQPAQISLTEDAVEAQLEYLTGDGAERREGQRLYARDVAKIFAPRAKRELPHMLLAQAGT
;
A
#
# COMPACT_ATOMS: atom_id res chain seq x y z
N MET A 1 -22.15 -12.80 5.57
CA MET A 1 -21.43 -11.87 6.47
C MET A 1 -20.12 -12.52 6.82
N ALA A 2 -19.02 -11.85 6.51
CA ALA A 2 -17.70 -12.35 6.86
C ALA A 2 -17.58 -12.66 8.35
N GLN A 3 -16.92 -13.76 8.67
CA GLN A 3 -16.61 -14.13 10.05
C GLN A 3 -15.16 -13.79 10.35
N PRO A 4 -14.83 -13.39 11.58
CA PRO A 4 -13.44 -13.18 11.95
C PRO A 4 -12.66 -14.49 11.81
N LEU A 5 -11.47 -14.39 11.22
CA LEU A 5 -10.57 -15.57 11.13
C LEU A 5 -10.13 -15.97 12.54
N PRO A 6 -10.38 -17.23 12.98
CA PRO A 6 -10.07 -17.67 14.33
C PRO A 6 -8.58 -17.99 14.52
N LEU A 7 -7.73 -17.01 14.24
CA LEU A 7 -6.29 -17.02 14.51
C LEU A 7 -5.94 -15.91 15.48
N PRO A 8 -4.93 -16.08 16.33
CA PRO A 8 -4.53 -15.03 17.24
C PRO A 8 -3.99 -13.82 16.48
N ALA A 9 -4.24 -12.62 16.99
CA ALA A 9 -3.88 -11.36 16.36
C ALA A 9 -3.10 -10.46 17.30
N LEU A 10 -2.04 -9.86 16.79
CA LEU A 10 -1.11 -9.02 17.53
C LEU A 10 -1.08 -7.62 16.94
N HIS A 11 -1.20 -6.61 17.81
CA HIS A 11 -0.92 -5.22 17.49
C HIS A 11 0.10 -4.65 18.45
N ALA A 12 1.08 -3.92 17.91
CA ALA A 12 2.05 -3.17 18.70
C ALA A 12 2.10 -1.72 18.23
N SER A 13 2.01 -0.77 19.16
CA SER A 13 2.14 0.66 18.91
C SER A 13 3.13 1.30 19.88
N HIS A 14 3.23 2.61 19.87
CA HIS A 14 3.98 3.35 20.89
C HIS A 14 3.28 3.33 22.26
N ALA A 15 1.96 3.14 22.28
CA ALA A 15 1.18 3.11 23.52
C ALA A 15 1.21 1.74 24.22
N GLY A 16 1.48 0.66 23.48
CA GLY A 16 1.54 -0.69 24.07
C GLY A 16 1.52 -1.83 23.05
N THR A 17 1.31 -3.01 23.58
CA THR A 17 1.19 -4.24 22.78
C THR A 17 -0.06 -5.00 23.22
N TRP A 18 -0.90 -5.37 22.26
CA TRP A 18 -2.17 -6.06 22.49
C TRP A 18 -2.23 -7.34 21.70
N LEU A 19 -2.65 -8.39 22.37
CA LEU A 19 -2.85 -9.72 21.82
C LEU A 19 -4.31 -10.14 22.02
N ARG A 20 -4.90 -10.71 21.00
CA ARG A 20 -6.16 -11.44 21.07
C ARG A 20 -5.92 -12.87 20.64
N ASP A 21 -6.28 -13.82 21.47
CA ASP A 21 -6.31 -15.23 21.08
C ASP A 21 -7.41 -15.48 20.04
N ALA A 22 -7.44 -16.65 19.41
CA ALA A 22 -8.36 -16.96 18.30
C ALA A 22 -9.83 -16.62 18.60
N ASN A 23 -10.30 -16.90 19.80
CA ASN A 23 -11.68 -16.63 20.26
C ASN A 23 -11.71 -16.00 21.66
N GLY A 24 -10.57 -15.48 22.10
CA GLY A 24 -10.42 -14.96 23.46
C GLY A 24 -10.66 -13.44 23.57
N PRO A 25 -10.57 -12.92 24.78
CA PRO A 25 -10.56 -11.49 25.02
C PRO A 25 -9.25 -10.85 24.52
N ILE A 26 -9.30 -9.55 24.27
CA ILE A 26 -8.10 -8.76 23.98
C ILE A 26 -7.43 -8.45 25.31
N ARG A 27 -6.11 -8.55 25.36
CA ARG A 27 -5.30 -8.25 26.55
C ARG A 27 -4.04 -7.49 26.19
N GLY A 28 -3.65 -6.57 27.05
CA GLY A 28 -2.32 -5.98 27.02
C GLY A 28 -1.28 -7.00 27.40
N VAL A 29 -0.18 -7.08 26.65
CA VAL A 29 0.90 -8.03 26.89
C VAL A 29 2.25 -7.32 26.87
N SER A 30 3.23 -7.91 27.54
CA SER A 30 4.61 -7.48 27.43
C SER A 30 5.19 -7.86 26.05
N LYS A 31 6.27 -7.20 25.65
CA LYS A 31 6.99 -7.55 24.41
C LYS A 31 7.48 -9.00 24.42
N GLY A 32 7.96 -9.47 25.57
CA GLY A 32 8.40 -10.86 25.71
C GLY A 32 7.28 -11.87 25.52
N GLU A 33 6.10 -11.62 26.09
CA GLU A 33 4.91 -12.48 25.91
C GLU A 33 4.45 -12.49 24.43
N ALA A 34 4.48 -11.32 23.76
CA ALA A 34 4.14 -11.24 22.35
C ALA A 34 5.10 -12.05 21.47
N ILE A 35 6.40 -11.98 21.74
CA ILE A 35 7.42 -12.75 21.02
C ILE A 35 7.24 -14.26 21.26
N MET A 36 6.99 -14.66 22.50
CA MET A 36 6.72 -16.07 22.84
C MET A 36 5.47 -16.58 22.13
N ALA A 37 4.37 -15.81 22.13
CA ALA A 37 3.15 -16.17 21.41
C ALA A 37 3.38 -16.33 19.89
N ALA A 38 4.22 -15.48 19.29
CA ALA A 38 4.57 -15.59 17.87
C ALA A 38 5.46 -16.79 17.55
N ALA A 39 6.25 -17.28 18.52
CA ALA A 39 7.05 -18.50 18.37
C ALA A 39 6.16 -19.77 18.41
N ASP A 40 5.10 -19.73 19.20
CA ASP A 40 4.20 -20.88 19.37
C ASP A 40 3.17 -21.02 18.23
N THR A 41 2.68 -19.89 17.70
CA THR A 41 1.59 -19.89 16.70
C THR A 41 1.73 -18.68 15.77
N PRO A 42 1.48 -18.83 14.44
CA PRO A 42 1.44 -17.71 13.54
C PRO A 42 0.40 -16.66 13.96
N LEU A 43 0.83 -15.43 14.17
CA LEU A 43 -0.04 -14.33 14.57
C LEU A 43 -0.45 -13.48 13.38
N LEU A 44 -1.70 -13.05 13.34
CA LEU A 44 -2.17 -12.00 12.43
C LEU A 44 -1.55 -10.66 12.82
N MET A 45 -0.94 -9.99 11.89
CA MET A 45 -0.32 -8.67 12.07
C MET A 45 -0.62 -7.77 10.89
N LEU A 46 -0.54 -6.47 11.10
CA LEU A 46 -0.52 -5.49 10.01
C LEU A 46 0.86 -4.85 9.98
N ASN A 47 1.58 -5.01 8.86
CA ASN A 47 2.95 -4.57 8.69
C ASN A 47 3.91 -5.28 9.68
N ALA A 48 4.14 -6.56 9.45
CA ALA A 48 4.97 -7.38 10.32
C ALA A 48 6.38 -6.80 10.56
N PRO A 49 7.08 -6.18 9.58
CA PRO A 49 8.35 -5.50 9.84
C PRO A 49 8.24 -4.34 10.85
N LEU A 50 7.15 -3.58 10.82
CA LEU A 50 6.93 -2.51 11.79
C LEU A 50 6.66 -3.07 13.19
N VAL A 51 5.86 -4.13 13.30
CA VAL A 51 5.61 -4.83 14.57
C VAL A 51 6.91 -5.39 15.13
N ALA A 52 7.72 -6.05 14.32
CA ALA A 52 9.04 -6.57 14.67
C ALA A 52 9.95 -5.48 15.24
N SER A 53 10.00 -4.34 14.56
CA SER A 53 10.78 -3.17 15.01
C SER A 53 10.31 -2.64 16.37
N ARG A 54 9.00 -2.56 16.60
CA ARG A 54 8.43 -2.08 17.87
C ARG A 54 8.67 -3.05 19.03
N LEU A 55 8.66 -4.34 18.75
CA LEU A 55 8.99 -5.36 19.74
C LEU A 55 10.50 -5.44 20.00
N GLY A 56 11.34 -4.96 19.07
CA GLY A 56 12.79 -5.11 19.12
C GLY A 56 13.25 -6.53 18.77
N TYR A 57 12.47 -7.26 17.97
CA TYR A 57 12.75 -8.64 17.56
C TYR A 57 12.65 -8.77 16.03
N PRO A 58 13.77 -8.60 15.28
CA PRO A 58 13.80 -8.56 13.82
C PRO A 58 13.31 -9.86 13.15
N ASP A 59 13.50 -11.00 13.81
CA ASP A 59 13.13 -12.32 13.27
C ASP A 59 11.64 -12.68 13.50
N LEU A 60 10.82 -11.70 13.90
CA LEU A 60 9.39 -11.90 14.07
C LEU A 60 8.77 -12.26 12.72
N SER A 61 8.13 -13.41 12.67
CA SER A 61 7.36 -13.88 11.52
C SER A 61 5.90 -14.10 11.90
N GLY A 62 5.02 -14.01 10.91
CA GLY A 62 3.58 -14.22 11.09
C GLY A 62 2.80 -13.98 9.82
N LEU A 63 1.50 -13.81 9.97
CA LEU A 63 0.55 -13.60 8.87
C LEU A 63 0.33 -12.08 8.68
N ASP A 64 1.11 -11.47 7.80
CA ASP A 64 0.99 -10.03 7.50
C ASP A 64 -0.21 -9.75 6.59
N LEU A 65 -1.15 -8.96 7.08
CA LEU A 65 -2.34 -8.57 6.32
C LEU A 65 -2.05 -7.65 5.13
N LEU A 66 -0.90 -6.96 5.10
CA LEU A 66 -0.49 -6.21 3.90
C LEU A 66 -0.19 -7.15 2.74
N GLU A 67 0.46 -8.28 3.01
CA GLU A 67 0.76 -9.29 2.00
C GLU A 67 -0.54 -9.94 1.46
N LEU A 68 -1.46 -10.31 2.37
CA LEU A 68 -2.75 -10.88 1.98
C LEU A 68 -3.57 -9.88 1.17
N PHE A 69 -3.61 -8.62 1.60
CA PHE A 69 -4.32 -7.56 0.87
C PHE A 69 -3.76 -7.37 -0.53
N ALA A 70 -2.43 -7.32 -0.67
CA ALA A 70 -1.78 -7.17 -1.97
C ALA A 70 -2.01 -8.37 -2.89
N PHE A 71 -2.12 -9.58 -2.35
CA PHE A 71 -2.45 -10.78 -3.11
C PHE A 71 -3.89 -10.76 -3.63
N ILE A 72 -4.85 -10.31 -2.82
CA ILE A 72 -6.29 -10.34 -3.15
C ILE A 72 -6.70 -9.10 -3.97
N HIS A 73 -6.10 -7.97 -3.71
CA HIS A 73 -6.37 -6.68 -4.35
C HIS A 73 -5.09 -6.09 -4.98
N PRO A 74 -4.50 -6.75 -6.00
CA PRO A 74 -3.30 -6.25 -6.65
C PRO A 74 -3.56 -4.85 -7.24
N ALA A 75 -2.56 -3.99 -7.14
CA ALA A 75 -2.60 -2.59 -7.60
C ALA A 75 -3.67 -1.69 -6.94
N ARG A 76 -4.37 -2.16 -5.90
CA ARG A 76 -5.25 -1.31 -5.11
C ARG A 76 -4.47 -0.65 -3.98
N PHE A 77 -4.46 0.67 -3.96
CA PHE A 77 -3.81 1.41 -2.88
C PHE A 77 -4.58 1.28 -1.57
N MET A 78 -3.85 1.09 -0.49
CA MET A 78 -4.36 1.10 0.88
C MET A 78 -3.31 1.74 1.79
N VAL A 79 -3.73 2.64 2.67
CA VAL A 79 -2.82 3.21 3.69
C VAL A 79 -2.47 2.09 4.69
N PRO A 80 -1.18 1.77 4.93
CA PRO A 80 -0.77 0.62 5.75
C PRO A 80 -0.91 0.89 7.26
N THR A 81 -2.10 1.29 7.68
CA THR A 81 -2.50 1.55 9.07
C THR A 81 -3.79 0.79 9.39
N PRO A 82 -4.10 0.53 10.67
CA PRO A 82 -5.37 -0.09 11.04
C PRO A 82 -6.60 0.64 10.50
N LYS A 83 -6.62 1.96 10.56
CA LYS A 83 -7.71 2.77 9.98
C LYS A 83 -7.78 2.66 8.46
N GLY A 84 -6.61 2.70 7.79
CA GLY A 84 -6.55 2.53 6.34
C GLY A 84 -7.03 1.16 5.88
N LEU A 85 -6.70 0.09 6.60
CA LEU A 85 -7.21 -1.26 6.34
C LEU A 85 -8.73 -1.32 6.55
N ALA A 86 -9.24 -0.76 7.66
CA ALA A 86 -10.67 -0.71 7.94
C ALA A 86 -11.43 0.03 6.82
N HIS A 87 -10.94 1.20 6.42
CA HIS A 87 -11.52 1.98 5.34
C HIS A 87 -11.51 1.22 4.01
N ALA A 88 -10.40 0.58 3.65
CA ALA A 88 -10.26 -0.17 2.40
C ALA A 88 -11.22 -1.37 2.30
N LEU A 89 -11.61 -1.95 3.45
CA LEU A 89 -12.49 -3.12 3.54
C LEU A 89 -13.92 -2.79 4.00
N ASN A 90 -14.27 -1.51 4.13
CA ASN A 90 -15.57 -1.04 4.67
C ASN A 90 -15.90 -1.64 6.05
N LEU A 91 -14.90 -1.74 6.92
CA LEU A 91 -15.04 -2.16 8.30
C LEU A 91 -15.11 -0.95 9.24
N ALA A 92 -15.62 -1.14 10.45
CA ALA A 92 -15.59 -0.12 11.48
C ALA A 92 -14.12 0.24 11.83
N GLU A 93 -13.83 1.53 11.87
CA GLU A 93 -12.50 1.99 12.26
C GLU A 93 -12.28 1.78 13.76
N PRO A 94 -11.10 1.29 14.17
CA PRO A 94 -10.76 1.17 15.57
C PRO A 94 -10.58 2.56 16.20
N VAL A 95 -11.18 2.76 17.36
CA VAL A 95 -11.06 4.01 18.12
C VAL A 95 -9.78 3.98 18.97
N THR A 96 -9.46 2.82 19.52
CA THR A 96 -8.31 2.60 20.40
C THR A 96 -7.42 1.46 19.90
N ASP A 97 -6.18 1.42 20.34
CA ASP A 97 -5.20 0.42 19.88
C ASP A 97 -5.54 -1.00 20.34
N ASP A 98 -6.25 -1.16 21.44
CA ASP A 98 -6.71 -2.46 21.93
C ASP A 98 -7.84 -3.06 21.08
N GLU A 99 -8.55 -2.28 20.28
CA GLU A 99 -9.54 -2.79 19.33
C GLU A 99 -8.90 -3.37 18.05
N VAL A 100 -7.63 -3.02 17.77
CA VAL A 100 -6.96 -3.40 16.51
C VAL A 100 -6.87 -4.93 16.33
N PRO A 101 -6.51 -5.76 17.31
CA PRO A 101 -6.46 -7.20 17.10
C PRO A 101 -7.78 -7.81 16.61
N ALA A 102 -8.92 -7.30 17.09
CA ALA A 102 -10.23 -7.74 16.60
C ALA A 102 -10.48 -7.32 15.16
N LEU A 103 -10.09 -6.09 14.79
CA LEU A 103 -10.13 -5.63 13.42
C LEU A 103 -9.29 -6.52 12.50
N LEU A 104 -8.08 -6.92 12.91
CA LEU A 104 -7.20 -7.75 12.08
C LEU A 104 -7.84 -9.13 11.79
N GLN A 105 -8.49 -9.75 12.78
CA GLN A 105 -9.22 -11.01 12.59
C GLN A 105 -10.40 -10.84 11.63
N MET A 106 -11.15 -9.74 11.76
CA MET A 106 -12.27 -9.45 10.87
C MET A 106 -11.79 -9.16 9.45
N ALA A 107 -10.73 -8.36 9.29
CA ALA A 107 -10.13 -8.04 8.00
C ALA A 107 -9.63 -9.29 7.27
N ALA A 108 -8.97 -10.20 7.99
CA ALA A 108 -8.55 -11.48 7.42
C ALA A 108 -9.74 -12.30 6.91
N GLY A 109 -10.82 -12.36 7.69
CA GLY A 109 -12.04 -13.05 7.28
C GLY A 109 -12.67 -12.47 6.02
N VAL A 110 -12.80 -11.12 5.93
CA VAL A 110 -13.32 -10.42 4.74
C VAL A 110 -12.45 -10.69 3.50
N LEU A 111 -11.14 -10.64 3.67
CA LEU A 111 -10.21 -10.92 2.57
C LEU A 111 -10.33 -12.35 2.07
N LEU A 112 -10.44 -13.33 2.97
CA LEU A 112 -10.62 -14.73 2.58
C LEU A 112 -12.00 -15.00 1.95
N GLU A 113 -13.08 -14.36 2.45
CA GLU A 113 -14.42 -14.42 1.82
C GLU A 113 -14.37 -13.87 0.38
N THR A 114 -13.55 -12.84 0.13
CA THR A 114 -13.33 -12.33 -1.24
C THR A 114 -12.74 -13.39 -2.17
N CYS A 115 -11.83 -14.23 -1.67
CA CYS A 115 -11.25 -15.33 -2.46
C CYS A 115 -12.29 -16.38 -2.90
N GLU A 116 -13.36 -16.55 -2.15
CA GLU A 116 -14.44 -17.49 -2.46
C GLU A 116 -15.46 -16.92 -3.45
N SER A 117 -15.47 -15.59 -3.62
CA SER A 117 -16.43 -14.92 -4.49
C SER A 117 -16.23 -15.26 -5.97
N SER A 118 -17.33 -15.58 -6.65
CA SER A 118 -17.34 -15.74 -8.12
C SER A 118 -16.99 -14.45 -8.85
N ASP A 119 -17.23 -13.31 -8.23
CA ASP A 119 -17.05 -11.98 -8.80
C ASP A 119 -15.65 -11.41 -8.56
N TRP A 120 -14.80 -12.16 -7.86
CA TRP A 120 -13.41 -11.75 -7.66
C TRP A 120 -12.64 -11.77 -8.97
N ALA A 121 -12.23 -10.60 -9.45
CA ALA A 121 -11.61 -10.40 -10.76
C ALA A 121 -10.32 -11.22 -10.96
N GLU A 122 -9.55 -11.40 -9.89
CA GLU A 122 -8.23 -12.05 -9.92
C GLU A 122 -8.29 -13.57 -9.75
N ARG A 123 -9.47 -14.15 -9.59
CA ARG A 123 -9.71 -15.57 -9.28
C ARG A 123 -8.93 -16.55 -10.14
N ASP A 124 -8.93 -16.32 -11.46
CA ASP A 124 -8.36 -17.27 -12.43
C ASP A 124 -6.81 -17.28 -12.38
N GLY A 125 -6.20 -16.12 -12.12
CA GLY A 125 -4.74 -15.99 -11.97
C GLY A 125 -4.25 -16.31 -10.55
N ALA A 126 -5.10 -16.06 -9.55
CA ALA A 126 -4.77 -16.27 -8.14
C ALA A 126 -4.44 -17.72 -7.82
N TRP A 127 -5.14 -18.69 -8.43
CA TRP A 127 -4.86 -20.11 -8.20
C TRP A 127 -3.43 -20.48 -8.64
N SER A 128 -3.00 -20.07 -9.83
CA SER A 128 -1.65 -20.36 -10.35
C SER A 128 -0.56 -19.68 -9.51
N THR A 129 -0.83 -18.43 -9.11
CA THR A 129 0.07 -17.66 -8.24
C THR A 129 0.18 -18.30 -6.87
N LEU A 130 -0.95 -18.73 -6.27
CA LEU A 130 -0.95 -19.41 -4.98
C LEU A 130 -0.13 -20.70 -5.01
N GLN A 131 -0.23 -21.52 -6.09
CA GLN A 131 0.59 -22.73 -6.24
C GLN A 131 2.10 -22.41 -6.24
N SER A 132 2.50 -21.29 -6.78
CA SER A 132 3.89 -20.81 -6.76
C SER A 132 4.28 -20.32 -5.36
N LEU A 133 3.41 -19.59 -4.68
CA LEU A 133 3.61 -19.10 -3.31
C LEU A 133 3.67 -20.24 -2.28
N VAL A 134 2.91 -21.33 -2.48
CA VAL A 134 3.02 -22.55 -1.67
C VAL A 134 4.44 -23.13 -1.75
N LYS A 135 5.01 -23.22 -2.96
CA LYS A 135 6.39 -23.70 -3.16
C LYS A 135 7.42 -22.78 -2.51
N LEU A 136 7.15 -21.48 -2.49
CA LEU A 136 7.99 -20.47 -1.84
C LEU A 136 7.76 -20.37 -0.32
N ARG A 137 6.88 -21.19 0.24
CA ARG A 137 6.54 -21.23 1.67
C ARG A 137 6.01 -19.88 2.19
N TRP A 138 5.21 -19.19 1.38
CA TRP A 138 4.53 -17.98 1.81
C TRP A 138 3.64 -18.28 3.03
N PRO A 139 3.73 -17.50 4.13
CA PRO A 139 3.01 -17.81 5.37
C PRO A 139 1.50 -17.99 5.20
N TRP A 140 0.88 -17.16 4.35
CA TRP A 140 -0.55 -17.23 4.06
C TRP A 140 -0.97 -18.40 3.18
N ALA A 141 -0.03 -19.08 2.52
CA ALA A 141 -0.37 -20.09 1.51
C ALA A 141 -1.30 -21.17 2.03
N GLN A 142 -1.03 -21.72 3.23
CA GLN A 142 -1.85 -22.78 3.82
C GLN A 142 -3.24 -22.28 4.24
N VAL A 143 -3.35 -21.02 4.62
CA VAL A 143 -4.62 -20.39 4.99
C VAL A 143 -5.46 -20.12 3.74
N CYS A 144 -4.85 -19.70 2.64
CA CYS A 144 -5.54 -19.37 1.39
C CYS A 144 -5.98 -20.59 0.56
N VAL A 145 -5.25 -21.71 0.63
CA VAL A 145 -5.54 -22.91 -0.17
C VAL A 145 -7.00 -23.39 -0.08
N PRO A 146 -7.65 -23.45 1.09
CA PRO A 146 -9.05 -23.89 1.18
C PRO A 146 -10.04 -22.92 0.52
N HIS A 147 -9.68 -21.65 0.37
CA HIS A 147 -10.57 -20.58 -0.10
C HIS A 147 -10.47 -20.32 -1.62
N ILE A 148 -9.44 -20.86 -2.29
CA ILE A 148 -9.20 -20.63 -3.71
C ILE A 148 -9.35 -21.92 -4.50
N GLN A 149 -10.45 -22.04 -5.21
CA GLN A 149 -10.72 -23.19 -6.06
C GLN A 149 -9.96 -23.13 -7.37
N ARG A 150 -9.56 -24.29 -7.88
CA ARG A 150 -8.94 -24.37 -9.20
C ARG A 150 -9.97 -23.97 -10.28
N PRO A 151 -9.70 -22.93 -11.10
CA PRO A 151 -10.60 -22.55 -12.17
C PRO A 151 -10.55 -23.55 -13.34
N GLU A 152 -11.60 -23.60 -14.16
CA GLU A 152 -11.62 -24.40 -15.39
C GLU A 152 -10.50 -23.99 -16.36
N ARG A 153 -10.26 -22.69 -16.47
CA ARG A 153 -9.17 -22.09 -17.25
C ARG A 153 -8.31 -21.25 -16.33
N ALA A 154 -7.24 -21.84 -15.82
CA ALA A 154 -6.28 -21.12 -15.00
C ALA A 154 -5.46 -20.15 -15.83
N GLU A 155 -5.44 -18.91 -15.46
CA GLU A 155 -4.52 -17.91 -16.00
C GLU A 155 -3.14 -18.08 -15.39
N LYS A 156 -2.11 -17.78 -16.15
CA LYS A 156 -0.72 -17.95 -15.70
C LYS A 156 -0.31 -16.88 -14.69
N TRP A 157 -0.89 -15.68 -14.79
CA TRP A 157 -0.48 -14.51 -14.05
C TRP A 157 -1.64 -13.94 -13.24
N LEU A 158 -1.38 -13.54 -12.01
CA LEU A 158 -2.35 -12.84 -11.14
C LEU A 158 -2.80 -11.50 -11.74
N PHE A 159 -1.90 -10.83 -12.46
CA PHE A 159 -2.12 -9.49 -12.98
C PHE A 159 -2.62 -9.45 -14.42
N SER A 160 -3.10 -10.55 -14.96
CA SER A 160 -3.53 -10.64 -16.38
C SER A 160 -4.71 -9.72 -16.72
N LYS A 161 -5.51 -9.35 -15.73
CA LYS A 161 -6.69 -8.46 -15.89
C LYS A 161 -6.45 -7.03 -15.40
N LEU A 162 -5.28 -6.75 -14.85
CA LEU A 162 -4.94 -5.36 -14.57
C LEU A 162 -4.85 -4.60 -15.89
N PRO A 163 -5.38 -3.36 -15.96
CA PRO A 163 -5.16 -2.54 -17.14
C PRO A 163 -3.65 -2.48 -17.37
N GLU A 164 -3.23 -2.83 -18.57
CA GLU A 164 -1.86 -2.56 -18.96
C GLU A 164 -1.59 -1.10 -18.64
N TRP A 165 -0.44 -0.83 -18.05
CA TRP A 165 0.03 0.53 -17.92
C TRP A 165 0.01 1.10 -19.33
N GLU A 166 -1.00 1.90 -19.67
CA GLU A 166 -0.99 2.63 -20.91
C GLU A 166 0.29 3.46 -20.88
N GLU A 167 1.26 3.05 -21.65
CA GLU A 167 2.34 3.94 -22.03
C GLU A 167 1.63 5.20 -22.51
N SER A 168 1.90 6.30 -21.83
CA SER A 168 1.25 7.59 -22.05
C SER A 168 1.00 7.74 -23.55
N PRO A 169 -0.23 8.07 -23.99
CA PRO A 169 -0.54 8.22 -25.41
C PRO A 169 0.59 9.03 -26.04
N ASP A 170 0.96 8.68 -27.26
CA ASP A 170 2.08 9.29 -27.99
C ASP A 170 2.18 10.76 -27.62
N ARG A 171 3.28 11.14 -26.97
CA ARG A 171 3.44 12.50 -26.46
C ARG A 171 3.10 13.46 -27.57
N PRO A 172 2.13 14.35 -27.38
CA PRO A 172 1.81 15.32 -28.42
C PRO A 172 3.12 16.00 -28.83
N GLN A 173 3.29 16.17 -30.13
CA GLN A 173 4.47 16.85 -30.67
C GLN A 173 4.70 18.14 -29.87
N PRO A 174 5.90 18.43 -29.41
CA PRO A 174 6.16 19.64 -28.63
C PRO A 174 5.62 20.84 -29.38
N ALA A 175 4.71 21.56 -28.77
CA ALA A 175 4.23 22.81 -29.36
C ALA A 175 5.43 23.77 -29.47
N GLN A 176 5.67 24.31 -30.68
CA GLN A 176 6.70 25.32 -30.89
C GLN A 176 6.23 26.69 -30.36
N ILE A 177 5.87 26.73 -29.09
CA ILE A 177 5.42 27.93 -28.41
C ILE A 177 6.54 28.38 -27.48
N SER A 178 7.02 29.58 -27.66
CA SER A 178 7.99 30.19 -26.75
C SER A 178 7.30 30.54 -25.44
N LEU A 179 7.74 29.97 -24.35
CA LEU A 179 7.27 30.34 -23.01
C LEU A 179 7.89 31.68 -22.62
N THR A 180 7.06 32.69 -22.35
CA THR A 180 7.50 33.94 -21.78
C THR A 180 7.50 33.87 -20.25
N GLU A 181 8.33 34.69 -19.60
CA GLU A 181 8.36 34.77 -18.13
C GLU A 181 6.97 35.15 -17.57
N ASP A 182 6.27 36.07 -18.21
CA ASP A 182 4.94 36.53 -17.80
C ASP A 182 3.89 35.40 -17.92
N ALA A 183 3.94 34.62 -19.00
CA ALA A 183 3.03 33.50 -19.19
C ALA A 183 3.24 32.39 -18.11
N VAL A 184 4.50 32.16 -17.72
CA VAL A 184 4.82 31.21 -16.69
C VAL A 184 4.37 31.68 -15.30
N GLU A 185 4.53 32.99 -15.01
CA GLU A 185 4.03 33.57 -13.76
C GLU A 185 2.51 33.52 -13.68
N ALA A 186 1.82 33.93 -14.75
CA ALA A 186 0.35 33.83 -14.78
C ALA A 186 -0.15 32.42 -14.59
N GLN A 187 0.54 31.40 -15.16
CA GLN A 187 0.20 30.00 -14.96
C GLN A 187 0.48 29.55 -13.53
N LEU A 188 1.57 30.01 -12.92
CA LEU A 188 1.88 29.72 -11.53
C LEU A 188 0.80 30.30 -10.59
N GLU A 189 0.39 31.53 -10.80
CA GLU A 189 -0.68 32.17 -10.03
C GLU A 189 -2.02 31.44 -10.20
N TYR A 190 -2.34 31.01 -11.41
CA TYR A 190 -3.54 30.20 -11.68
C TYR A 190 -3.50 28.86 -10.93
N LEU A 191 -2.38 28.15 -10.91
CA LEU A 191 -2.23 26.85 -10.27
C LEU A 191 -2.21 26.91 -8.74
N THR A 192 -1.68 27.99 -8.17
CA THR A 192 -1.64 28.18 -6.73
C THR A 192 -2.96 28.71 -6.16
N GLY A 193 -3.79 29.34 -6.98
CA GLY A 193 -5.12 29.86 -6.59
C GLY A 193 -5.08 31.15 -5.77
N ASP A 194 -6.25 31.74 -5.63
CA ASP A 194 -6.43 32.97 -4.85
C ASP A 194 -6.24 32.69 -3.35
N GLY A 195 -5.30 33.36 -2.72
CA GLY A 195 -5.00 33.26 -1.29
C GLY A 195 -3.82 32.36 -0.92
N ALA A 196 -3.13 31.77 -1.89
CA ALA A 196 -1.88 31.07 -1.63
C ALA A 196 -0.76 32.05 -1.22
N GLU A 197 0.09 31.60 -0.28
CA GLU A 197 1.29 32.36 0.09
C GLU A 197 2.20 32.56 -1.11
N ARG A 198 2.50 33.83 -1.44
CA ARG A 198 3.45 34.17 -2.50
C ARG A 198 4.88 33.85 -2.05
N ARG A 199 5.48 32.84 -2.66
CA ARG A 199 6.86 32.42 -2.41
C ARG A 199 7.76 32.89 -3.54
N GLU A 200 8.58 33.90 -3.27
CA GLU A 200 9.48 34.49 -4.27
C GLU A 200 10.41 33.43 -4.89
N GLY A 201 10.89 32.48 -4.10
CA GLY A 201 11.70 31.36 -4.61
C GLY A 201 11.01 30.51 -5.67
N GLN A 202 9.70 30.29 -5.55
CA GLN A 202 8.93 29.56 -6.58
C GLN A 202 8.79 30.38 -7.88
N ARG A 203 8.60 31.70 -7.77
CA ARG A 203 8.51 32.58 -8.95
C ARG A 203 9.85 32.61 -9.69
N LEU A 204 10.95 32.82 -8.99
CA LEU A 204 12.30 32.79 -9.57
C LEU A 204 12.59 31.47 -10.27
N TYR A 205 12.27 30.36 -9.60
CA TYR A 205 12.44 29.03 -10.18
C TYR A 205 11.60 28.85 -11.46
N ALA A 206 10.33 29.26 -11.45
CA ALA A 206 9.46 29.17 -12.63
C ALA A 206 9.99 29.97 -13.83
N ARG A 207 10.50 31.18 -13.59
CA ARG A 207 11.15 32.02 -14.62
C ARG A 207 12.42 31.38 -15.19
N ASP A 208 13.25 30.79 -14.30
CA ASP A 208 14.50 30.17 -14.74
C ASP A 208 14.22 28.86 -15.50
N VAL A 209 13.17 28.12 -15.12
CA VAL A 209 12.69 26.97 -15.91
C VAL A 209 12.27 27.38 -17.31
N ALA A 210 11.52 28.49 -17.46
CA ALA A 210 11.09 28.98 -18.78
C ALA A 210 12.29 29.23 -19.73
N LYS A 211 13.40 29.76 -19.21
CA LYS A 211 14.63 30.01 -19.99
C LYS A 211 15.25 28.73 -20.55
N ILE A 212 15.12 27.61 -19.84
CA ILE A 212 15.68 26.31 -20.28
C ILE A 212 14.91 25.74 -21.45
N PHE A 213 13.60 25.99 -21.52
CA PHE A 213 12.76 25.55 -22.64
C PHE A 213 12.94 26.41 -23.90
N ALA A 214 13.70 27.50 -23.82
CA ALA A 214 14.03 28.30 -25.02
C ALA A 214 14.95 27.48 -25.96
N PRO A 215 14.85 27.70 -27.30
CA PRO A 215 15.74 27.01 -28.23
C PRO A 215 17.22 27.29 -27.90
N ARG A 216 18.05 26.27 -28.01
CA ARG A 216 19.49 26.42 -27.78
C ARG A 216 20.12 27.34 -28.81
N ALA A 217 20.84 28.34 -28.35
CA ALA A 217 21.61 29.23 -29.23
C ALA A 217 22.82 28.52 -29.87
N LYS A 218 23.43 27.56 -29.17
CA LYS A 218 24.57 26.74 -29.64
C LYS A 218 24.42 25.32 -29.14
N ARG A 219 24.81 24.34 -29.98
CA ARG A 219 24.70 22.90 -29.70
C ARG A 219 25.54 22.46 -28.50
N GLU A 220 26.69 23.07 -28.28
CA GLU A 220 27.65 22.72 -27.23
C GLU A 220 27.33 23.35 -25.87
N LEU A 221 26.35 24.26 -25.78
CA LEU A 221 25.96 24.87 -24.51
C LEU A 221 24.90 23.99 -23.84
N PRO A 222 25.17 23.44 -22.64
CA PRO A 222 24.17 22.67 -21.91
C PRO A 222 23.02 23.60 -21.47
N HIS A 223 21.77 23.17 -21.69
CA HIS A 223 20.61 23.76 -21.06
C HIS A 223 20.33 22.97 -19.77
N MET A 224 20.81 23.50 -18.66
CA MET A 224 20.71 22.85 -17.37
C MET A 224 20.35 23.87 -16.29
N LEU A 225 19.39 23.52 -15.45
CA LEU A 225 19.04 24.25 -14.23
C LEU A 225 19.35 23.36 -13.03
N LEU A 226 20.13 23.90 -12.12
CA LEU A 226 20.33 23.29 -10.81
C LEU A 226 19.54 24.12 -9.80
N ALA A 227 18.54 23.50 -9.18
CA ALA A 227 17.71 24.17 -8.19
C ALA A 227 17.87 23.44 -6.84
N GLN A 228 18.13 24.21 -5.79
CA GLN A 228 18.18 23.72 -4.42
C GLN A 228 17.00 24.30 -3.65
N ALA A 229 16.10 23.45 -3.17
CA ALA A 229 15.07 23.81 -2.22
C ALA A 229 15.55 23.49 -0.80
N GLY A 230 15.42 24.46 0.11
CA GLY A 230 15.59 24.20 1.54
C GLY A 230 14.40 23.38 2.05
N THR A 231 14.67 22.34 2.82
CA THR A 231 13.66 21.58 3.58
C THR A 231 13.55 22.13 4.98
#